data_650fa9b163fa0d32dff9c26c945ea584
#
_entry.id   650fa9b163fa0d32dff9c26c945ea584
#
_cell.length_a   1.000
_cell.length_b   1.000
_cell.length_c   1.000
_cell.angle_alpha   90.00
_cell.angle_beta   90.00
_cell.angle_gamma   90.00
#
_symmetry.space_group_name_H-M   'P 1'
#
loop_
_entity.id
_entity.type
_entity.pdbx_description
1 polymer ?
#
loop_
_entity_poly.entity_id
_entity_poly.type
_entity_poly.pdbx_seq_one_letter_code
_entity_poly.pdbx_strand_id
1 'polypeptide(L)'
;MPAYGYIQAKAYTSRSQLPVEDAAVSVVDENGRLLGLRTTNSSGLTTPIRLEVPDAAESQTPGTARPFVTVNLYARAENYEQVLVRGVQVFPGIVTTQELQFVPLSELPGSWNRLEIFDTPPQNL
;
A
#
# COMPACT_ATOMS: atom_id res chain seq x y z
N MET A 1 -21.33 -9.32 -11.86
CA MET A 1 -21.30 -8.20 -10.92
C MET A 1 -19.87 -7.87 -10.54
N PRO A 2 -19.53 -6.59 -10.44
CA PRO A 2 -18.17 -6.26 -10.01
C PRO A 2 -17.92 -6.71 -8.57
N ALA A 3 -16.72 -7.18 -8.33
CA ALA A 3 -16.28 -7.53 -7.01
C ALA A 3 -15.38 -6.41 -6.48
N TYR A 4 -15.27 -6.31 -5.18
CA TYR A 4 -14.45 -5.28 -4.55
C TYR A 4 -13.49 -5.91 -3.55
N GLY A 5 -12.28 -5.43 -3.59
CA GLY A 5 -11.30 -5.68 -2.55
C GLY A 5 -10.98 -4.38 -1.84
N TYR A 6 -10.24 -4.47 -0.76
CA TYR A 6 -9.92 -3.30 0.07
C TYR A 6 -8.44 -3.30 0.37
N ILE A 7 -7.86 -2.12 0.38
CA ILE A 7 -6.49 -1.96 0.79
C ILE A 7 -6.41 -0.93 1.92
N GLN A 8 -5.64 -1.26 2.93
CA GLN A 8 -5.44 -0.43 4.11
C GLN A 8 -3.95 -0.35 4.38
N ALA A 9 -3.47 0.80 4.78
CA ALA A 9 -2.07 0.98 5.13
C ALA A 9 -1.91 1.09 6.64
N LYS A 10 -0.82 0.53 7.14
CA LYS A 10 -0.41 0.65 8.53
C LYS A 10 1.00 1.22 8.56
N ALA A 11 1.13 2.44 9.07
CA ALA A 11 2.38 3.17 9.08
C ALA A 11 3.01 3.14 10.47
N TYR A 12 4.30 2.81 10.52
CA TYR A 12 5.03 2.78 11.78
C TYR A 12 6.50 3.13 11.54
N THR A 13 7.18 3.50 12.62
CA THR A 13 8.59 3.87 12.52
C THR A 13 9.46 2.62 12.45
N SER A 14 10.62 2.76 11.81
CA SER A 14 11.50 1.63 11.52
C SER A 14 12.14 1.01 12.76
N ARG A 15 12.41 1.80 13.78
CA ARG A 15 13.11 1.28 14.96
C ARG A 15 12.18 0.94 16.11
N SER A 16 11.40 1.91 16.55
CA SER A 16 10.57 1.74 17.73
C SER A 16 9.18 1.22 17.41
N GLN A 17 8.86 1.06 16.13
CA GLN A 17 7.57 0.57 15.65
C GLN A 17 6.39 1.35 16.21
N LEU A 18 6.61 2.65 16.42
CA LEU A 18 5.54 3.54 16.85
C LEU A 18 4.65 3.91 15.66
N PRO A 19 3.36 4.06 15.87
CA PRO A 19 2.47 4.45 14.79
C PRO A 19 2.81 5.84 14.27
N VAL A 20 2.68 6.02 12.96
CA VAL A 20 2.90 7.32 12.31
C VAL A 20 1.54 7.90 11.95
N GLU A 21 1.17 8.99 12.61
CA GLU A 21 -0.08 9.69 12.37
C GLU A 21 0.09 10.73 11.26
N ASP A 22 -0.99 11.00 10.54
CA ASP A 22 -1.04 12.01 9.47
C ASP A 22 -0.11 11.72 8.30
N ALA A 23 0.26 10.48 8.10
CA ALA A 23 0.95 10.07 6.88
C ALA A 23 -0.04 10.04 5.72
N ALA A 24 0.32 10.69 4.62
CA ALA A 24 -0.51 10.69 3.43
C ALA A 24 -0.16 9.46 2.59
N VAL A 25 -1.16 8.62 2.31
CA VAL A 25 -0.98 7.40 1.55
C VAL A 25 -1.82 7.48 0.28
N SER A 26 -1.13 7.39 -0.86
CA SER A 26 -1.77 7.38 -2.17
C SER A 26 -1.69 5.98 -2.74
N VAL A 27 -2.80 5.50 -3.29
CA VAL A 27 -2.86 4.21 -3.96
C VAL A 27 -3.05 4.46 -5.44
N VAL A 28 -2.14 3.94 -6.26
CA VAL A 28 -2.20 4.11 -7.71
C VAL A 28 -2.18 2.75 -8.38
N ASP A 29 -2.74 2.68 -9.59
CA ASP A 29 -2.70 1.45 -10.37
C ASP A 29 -1.37 1.36 -11.14
N GLU A 30 -1.22 0.30 -11.92
CA GLU A 30 0.01 0.07 -12.67
C GLU A 30 0.28 1.13 -13.72
N ASN A 31 -0.75 1.87 -14.13
CA ASN A 31 -0.63 2.92 -15.12
C ASN A 31 -0.42 4.30 -14.48
N GLY A 32 -0.31 4.36 -13.15
CA GLY A 32 -0.11 5.60 -12.43
C GLY A 32 -1.37 6.37 -12.12
N ARG A 33 -2.54 5.76 -12.35
CA ARG A 33 -3.82 6.41 -12.07
C ARG A 33 -4.11 6.34 -10.58
N LEU A 34 -4.45 7.47 -9.99
CA LEU A 34 -4.78 7.55 -8.56
C LEU A 34 -6.11 6.86 -8.29
N LEU A 35 -6.08 5.88 -7.40
CA LEU A 35 -7.26 5.12 -7.00
C LEU A 35 -7.83 5.59 -5.67
N GLY A 36 -7.00 6.15 -4.81
CA GLY A 36 -7.45 6.66 -3.54
C GLY A 36 -6.34 7.35 -2.76
N LEU A 37 -6.74 8.16 -1.82
CA LEU A 37 -5.82 8.90 -0.95
C LEU A 37 -6.40 8.89 0.47
N ARG A 38 -5.58 8.54 1.43
CA ARG A 38 -5.98 8.49 2.85
C ARG A 38 -4.86 9.03 3.72
N THR A 39 -5.23 9.48 4.90
CA THR A 39 -4.26 9.83 5.94
C THR A 39 -4.39 8.85 7.09
N THR A 40 -3.26 8.54 7.73
CA THR A 40 -3.27 7.63 8.87
C THR A 40 -3.80 8.32 10.12
N ASN A 41 -4.43 7.54 10.98
CA ASN A 41 -4.92 8.02 12.26
C ASN A 41 -3.84 7.86 13.35
N SER A 42 -4.22 8.08 14.61
CA SER A 42 -3.28 7.99 15.73
C SER A 42 -2.70 6.59 15.94
N SER A 43 -3.35 5.58 15.39
CA SER A 43 -2.83 4.20 15.42
C SER A 43 -1.99 3.87 14.19
N GLY A 44 -1.77 4.82 13.30
CA GLY A 44 -1.01 4.61 12.08
C GLY A 44 -1.81 3.91 10.98
N LEU A 45 -3.12 3.81 11.12
CA LEU A 45 -3.95 3.09 10.16
C LEU A 45 -4.74 4.06 9.29
N THR A 46 -4.88 3.71 8.01
CA THR A 46 -5.84 4.39 7.14
C THR A 46 -7.18 3.68 7.21
N THR A 47 -8.24 4.38 6.80
CA THR A 47 -9.48 3.67 6.48
C THR A 47 -9.25 2.87 5.20
N PRO A 48 -9.94 1.74 5.04
CA PRO A 48 -9.76 0.93 3.84
C PRO A 48 -10.22 1.68 2.59
N ILE A 49 -9.48 1.49 1.50
CA ILE A 49 -9.83 2.00 0.18
C ILE A 49 -10.44 0.85 -0.60
N ARG A 50 -11.66 1.07 -1.08
CA ARG A 50 -12.35 0.07 -1.88
C ARG A 50 -11.86 0.13 -3.33
N LEU A 51 -11.48 -1.01 -3.87
CA LEU A 51 -11.01 -1.12 -5.24
C LEU A 51 -11.86 -2.13 -5.99
N GLU A 52 -12.14 -1.83 -7.24
CA GLU A 52 -12.82 -2.79 -8.10
C GLU A 52 -11.82 -3.86 -8.54
N VAL A 53 -12.18 -5.12 -8.35
CA VAL A 53 -11.33 -6.26 -8.64
C VAL A 53 -12.09 -7.16 -9.61
N PRO A 54 -11.41 -7.85 -10.55
CA PRO A 54 -12.11 -8.78 -11.41
C PRO A 54 -12.89 -9.81 -10.61
N ASP A 55 -14.12 -10.04 -11.04
CA ASP A 55 -14.97 -11.05 -10.43
C ASP A 55 -14.42 -12.44 -10.80
N ALA A 56 -14.51 -13.38 -9.87
CA ALA A 56 -14.12 -14.76 -10.14
C ALA A 56 -14.88 -15.33 -11.33
N ALA A 57 -16.14 -14.91 -11.52
CA ALA A 57 -16.94 -15.34 -12.65
C ALA A 57 -16.43 -14.79 -13.99
N GLU A 58 -15.68 -13.69 -13.96
CA GLU A 58 -15.10 -13.11 -15.16
C GLU A 58 -13.77 -13.73 -15.53
N SER A 59 -13.18 -14.50 -14.62
CA SER A 59 -11.90 -15.18 -14.83
C SER A 59 -12.16 -16.64 -15.10
N GLN A 60 -12.60 -16.91 -16.31
CA GLN A 60 -13.04 -18.27 -16.69
C GLN A 60 -11.92 -19.17 -17.18
N THR A 61 -10.69 -18.69 -17.19
CA THR A 61 -9.57 -19.46 -17.70
C THR A 61 -9.20 -20.59 -16.74
N PRO A 62 -9.25 -21.84 -17.18
CA PRO A 62 -8.84 -22.95 -16.33
C PRO A 62 -7.41 -22.80 -15.84
N GLY A 63 -7.18 -23.07 -14.58
CA GLY A 63 -5.87 -22.95 -13.98
C GLY A 63 -5.49 -21.56 -13.54
N THR A 64 -6.36 -20.58 -13.76
CA THR A 64 -6.12 -19.21 -13.31
C THR A 64 -6.27 -19.13 -11.78
N ALA A 65 -5.30 -18.52 -11.12
CA ALA A 65 -5.40 -18.23 -9.71
C ALA A 65 -6.53 -17.25 -9.43
N ARG A 66 -6.82 -17.02 -8.16
CA ARG A 66 -7.85 -16.06 -7.75
C ARG A 66 -7.58 -14.71 -8.41
N PRO A 67 -8.62 -14.04 -8.93
CA PRO A 67 -8.41 -12.73 -9.54
C PRO A 67 -7.93 -11.73 -8.50
N PHE A 68 -7.10 -10.80 -8.95
CA PHE A 68 -6.60 -9.73 -8.10
C PHE A 68 -6.22 -8.55 -8.96
N VAL A 69 -6.06 -7.39 -8.33
CA VAL A 69 -5.45 -6.23 -8.95
C VAL A 69 -4.14 -5.92 -8.23
N THR A 70 -3.21 -5.34 -8.97
CA THR A 70 -1.91 -4.95 -8.43
C THR A 70 -1.87 -3.43 -8.35
N VAL A 71 -1.48 -2.92 -7.20
CA VAL A 71 -1.42 -1.48 -6.96
C VAL A 71 -0.08 -1.11 -6.34
N ASN A 72 0.24 0.18 -6.44
CA ASN A 72 1.41 0.74 -5.80
C ASN A 72 0.96 1.77 -4.76
N LEU A 73 1.70 1.86 -3.67
CA LEU A 73 1.42 2.83 -2.62
C LEU A 73 2.57 3.83 -2.52
N TYR A 74 2.22 5.11 -2.49
CA TYR A 74 3.14 6.19 -2.18
C TYR A 74 2.74 6.76 -0.84
N ALA A 75 3.69 6.87 0.07
CA ALA A 75 3.41 7.38 1.40
C ALA A 75 4.40 8.47 1.78
N ARG A 76 3.88 9.50 2.43
CA ARG A 76 4.66 10.66 2.87
C ARG A 76 4.22 11.04 4.27
N ALA A 77 5.19 11.37 5.10
CA ALA A 77 4.92 11.95 6.41
C ALA A 77 5.98 13.00 6.69
N GLU A 78 5.60 14.04 7.44
CA GLU A 78 6.52 15.10 7.79
C GLU A 78 7.66 14.53 8.64
N ASN A 79 8.89 14.90 8.31
CA ASN A 79 10.11 14.47 9.00
C ASN A 79 10.47 13.00 8.76
N TYR A 80 9.86 12.38 7.77
CA TYR A 80 10.18 11.01 7.38
C TYR A 80 10.50 10.94 5.89
N GLU A 81 11.29 9.95 5.54
CA GLU A 81 11.57 9.66 4.15
C GLU A 81 10.31 9.15 3.45
N GLN A 82 10.15 9.48 2.18
CA GLN A 82 9.02 8.98 1.39
C GLN A 82 9.16 7.47 1.17
N VAL A 83 8.03 6.79 1.14
CA VAL A 83 7.99 5.35 0.97
C VAL A 83 7.18 5.02 -0.28
N LEU A 84 7.75 4.15 -1.11
CA LEU A 84 7.03 3.60 -2.26
C LEU A 84 7.03 2.08 -2.14
N VAL A 85 5.83 1.49 -2.15
CA VAL A 85 5.67 0.04 -2.15
C VAL A 85 5.00 -0.35 -3.46
N ARG A 86 5.64 -1.22 -4.23
CA ARG A 86 5.13 -1.65 -5.53
C ARG A 86 4.67 -3.10 -5.48
N GLY A 87 3.68 -3.41 -6.31
CA GLY A 87 3.28 -4.78 -6.53
C GLY A 87 2.38 -5.37 -5.46
N VAL A 88 1.60 -4.53 -4.78
CA VAL A 88 0.67 -5.02 -3.76
C VAL A 88 -0.55 -5.64 -4.42
N GLN A 89 -0.86 -6.88 -4.07
CA GLN A 89 -1.98 -7.60 -4.64
C GLN A 89 -3.22 -7.44 -3.76
N VAL A 90 -4.34 -7.08 -4.39
CA VAL A 90 -5.61 -6.89 -3.70
C VAL A 90 -6.62 -7.87 -4.27
N PHE A 91 -7.20 -8.68 -3.40
CA PHE A 91 -8.12 -9.76 -3.76
C PHE A 91 -9.56 -9.38 -3.41
N PRO A 92 -10.55 -9.94 -4.13
CA PRO A 92 -11.95 -9.63 -3.84
C PRO A 92 -12.36 -10.16 -2.47
N GLY A 93 -13.15 -9.36 -1.77
CA GLY A 93 -13.71 -9.75 -0.48
C GLY A 93 -12.73 -9.73 0.68
N ILE A 94 -11.52 -9.23 0.47
CA ILE A 94 -10.45 -9.26 1.47
C ILE A 94 -9.93 -7.86 1.69
N VAL A 95 -9.63 -7.53 2.95
CA VAL A 95 -8.91 -6.31 3.30
C VAL A 95 -7.43 -6.66 3.37
N THR A 96 -6.67 -6.10 2.44
CA THR A 96 -5.21 -6.26 2.43
C THR A 96 -4.60 -5.12 3.23
N THR A 97 -3.85 -5.45 4.27
CA THR A 97 -3.16 -4.46 5.08
C THR A 97 -1.70 -4.44 4.67
N GLN A 98 -1.25 -3.30 4.16
CA GLN A 98 0.14 -3.11 3.76
C GLN A 98 0.87 -2.32 4.83
N GLU A 99 1.91 -2.89 5.38
CA GLU A 99 2.73 -2.20 6.35
C GLU A 99 3.68 -1.25 5.65
N LEU A 100 3.81 -0.04 6.20
CA LEU A 100 4.69 1.00 5.70
C LEU A 100 5.66 1.37 6.80
N GLN A 101 6.94 1.12 6.56
CA GLN A 101 7.97 1.40 7.54
C GLN A 101 8.62 2.73 7.18
N PHE A 102 8.46 3.71 8.06
CA PHE A 102 9.00 5.05 7.86
C PHE A 102 10.33 5.22 8.59
N VAL A 103 11.30 5.78 7.88
CA VAL A 103 12.61 6.08 8.45
C VAL A 103 12.66 7.58 8.73
N PRO A 104 12.87 7.99 9.99
CA PRO A 104 13.00 9.42 10.30
C PRO A 104 14.19 10.03 9.57
N LEU A 105 14.00 11.22 9.02
CA LEU A 105 15.06 11.92 8.30
C LEU A 105 16.28 12.18 9.20
N SER A 106 16.07 12.37 10.49
CA SER A 106 17.15 12.61 11.42
C SER A 106 18.10 11.41 11.59
N GLU A 107 17.68 10.23 11.18
CA GLU A 107 18.49 9.02 11.26
C GLU A 107 19.27 8.75 9.98
N LEU A 108 19.07 9.58 8.96
CA LEU A 108 19.71 9.37 7.66
C LEU A 108 20.96 10.22 7.55
N PRO A 109 21.96 9.78 6.75
CA PRO A 109 23.10 10.64 6.43
C PRO A 109 22.63 11.92 5.75
N GLY A 110 23.39 12.99 5.88
CA GLY A 110 22.98 14.31 5.45
C GLY A 110 22.63 14.44 3.97
N SER A 111 23.10 13.55 3.13
CA SER A 111 22.76 13.56 1.71
C SER A 111 21.49 12.81 1.35
N TRP A 112 20.82 12.23 2.31
CA TRP A 112 19.67 11.37 2.07
C TRP A 112 18.38 12.15 2.11
N ASN A 113 17.91 12.50 0.95
CA ASN A 113 16.63 13.18 0.81
C ASN A 113 15.95 12.59 -0.41
N ARG A 114 15.78 11.28 -0.38
CA ARG A 114 15.29 10.53 -1.52
C ARG A 114 14.21 9.54 -1.12
N LEU A 115 13.54 9.04 -2.14
CA LEU A 115 12.48 8.07 -1.98
C LEU A 115 13.05 6.70 -1.63
N GLU A 116 12.52 6.10 -0.59
CA GLU A 116 12.83 4.72 -0.23
C GLU A 116 11.87 3.81 -0.96
N ILE A 117 12.41 2.91 -1.78
CA ILE A 117 11.60 2.04 -2.64
C ILE A 117 11.67 0.62 -2.12
N PHE A 118 10.50 0.05 -1.86
CA PHE A 118 10.37 -1.34 -1.46
C PHE A 118 9.59 -2.09 -2.52
N ASP A 119 10.23 -3.08 -3.14
CA ASP A 119 9.55 -3.95 -4.08
C ASP A 119 8.95 -5.12 -3.31
N THR A 120 7.64 -5.28 -3.45
CA THR A 120 6.97 -6.41 -2.85
C THR A 120 7.32 -7.65 -3.67
N PRO A 121 7.97 -8.65 -3.07
CA PRO A 121 8.29 -9.85 -3.82
C PRO A 121 7.03 -10.56 -4.27
N PRO A 122 7.09 -11.29 -5.39
CA PRO A 122 5.95 -12.06 -5.83
C PRO A 122 5.49 -12.98 -4.70
N GLN A 123 4.21 -12.97 -4.45
CA GLN A 123 3.67 -13.82 -3.40
C GLN A 123 3.56 -15.24 -3.94
N ASN A 124 4.33 -16.11 -3.35
CA ASN A 124 4.27 -17.52 -3.70
C ASN A 124 3.11 -18.14 -2.93
N LEU A 125 1.96 -18.00 -3.51
CA LEU A 125 0.74 -18.46 -2.88
C LEU A 125 0.38 -19.85 -3.37
#